data_c65167e09a134b797d4a3451b622345d
#
_entry.id   c65167e09a134b797d4a3451b622345d
#
_cell.length_a   1.000
_cell.length_b   1.000
_cell.length_c   1.000
_cell.angle_alpha   90.00
_cell.angle_beta   90.00
_cell.angle_gamma   90.00
#
_symmetry.space_group_name_H-M   'P 1'
#
loop_
_entity.id
_entity.type
_entity.pdbx_description
1 polymer ?
#
loop_
_entity_poly.entity_id
_entity_poly.type
_entity_poly.pdbx_seq_one_letter_code
_entity_poly.pdbx_strand_id
1 'polypeptide(L)'
;MRPASLTWLSFITGTTVMASEMAASRLVAPYFGGSTPVWAALISLVLGGLALGAHLGGRAADRSGRLAPLQGALCLAALALALLPFLARVLLPGATAAVLGGRPVEGLARVAVLVLVALPPLLVLGAVGPYVLRVGLAGVTSAGAHAGRLSAASTVGSIAGTLLAAFVVLPLLGTARTMALFAALLGLTASWRLGWRWRLPAVGVPVVALLLGAHALPRRSGAVAVAESPYAFIQVMEDAQGTRRLVFDEGYAVQSIHRPGLPVRGEVFAHYLLAPAMAQAAPRAPRVLVLGLGAGTSARGLRETYPGVEVVGVELDAEVVRLGRAHFDLPPEVEVHVGDARAFLASDTRQYDVILVDAFRFPYVPFHLTTREFASAVASRLKPGGVACFNVGRYRQERAVVEAVGATLATVFPEVQAADALNHSNTLLFAGAPGLAGRLSARTPSLPASLRTLAARVAGELKPIPAGEPLTDDKAPVELLTDAILLRALSSPKGLP
;
A
#
# COMPACT_ATOMS: atom_id res chain seq x y z
N MET A 1 -27.43 -24.68 -26.41
CA MET A 1 -26.47 -23.55 -26.73
C MET A 1 -25.32 -24.11 -27.54
N ARG A 2 -24.67 -23.28 -28.40
CA ARG A 2 -23.43 -23.70 -29.05
C ARG A 2 -22.37 -23.88 -27.94
N PRO A 3 -21.53 -24.92 -27.98
CA PRO A 3 -20.46 -25.16 -26.96
C PRO A 3 -19.58 -23.92 -26.73
N ALA A 4 -19.33 -23.16 -27.79
CA ALA A 4 -18.54 -21.92 -27.75
C ALA A 4 -19.10 -20.85 -26.78
N SER A 5 -20.44 -20.75 -26.65
CA SER A 5 -21.02 -19.72 -25.75
C SER A 5 -20.90 -20.05 -24.26
N LEU A 6 -20.89 -21.34 -23.90
CA LEU A 6 -20.62 -21.77 -22.51
C LEU A 6 -19.14 -21.58 -22.15
N THR A 7 -18.24 -21.91 -23.08
CA THR A 7 -16.79 -21.67 -22.95
C THR A 7 -16.50 -20.18 -22.76
N TRP A 8 -17.13 -19.32 -23.56
CA TRP A 8 -17.00 -17.86 -23.44
C TRP A 8 -17.52 -17.35 -22.09
N LEU A 9 -18.67 -17.85 -21.63
CA LEU A 9 -19.21 -17.48 -20.32
C LEU A 9 -18.24 -17.88 -19.19
N SER A 10 -17.66 -19.09 -19.25
CA SER A 10 -16.66 -19.54 -18.28
C SER A 10 -15.41 -18.65 -18.29
N PHE A 11 -14.93 -18.26 -19.48
CA PHE A 11 -13.79 -17.35 -19.64
C PHE A 11 -14.06 -15.99 -19.00
N ILE A 12 -15.17 -15.32 -19.37
CA ILE A 12 -15.52 -14.00 -18.82
C ILE A 12 -15.76 -14.06 -17.30
N THR A 13 -16.34 -15.15 -16.81
CA THR A 13 -16.52 -15.32 -15.35
C THR A 13 -15.19 -15.42 -14.64
N GLY A 14 -14.25 -16.24 -15.11
CA GLY A 14 -12.90 -16.32 -14.55
C GLY A 14 -12.18 -14.97 -14.59
N THR A 15 -12.26 -14.27 -15.72
CA THR A 15 -11.70 -12.91 -15.88
C THR A 15 -12.28 -11.95 -14.83
N THR A 16 -13.60 -11.95 -14.66
CA THR A 16 -14.29 -11.04 -13.73
C THR A 16 -13.94 -11.36 -12.28
N VAL A 17 -13.87 -12.64 -11.90
CA VAL A 17 -13.48 -13.06 -10.53
C VAL A 17 -12.13 -12.46 -10.16
N MET A 18 -11.10 -12.76 -10.94
CA MET A 18 -9.73 -12.35 -10.60
C MET A 18 -9.52 -10.83 -10.71
N ALA A 19 -10.12 -10.21 -11.72
CA ALA A 19 -10.05 -8.75 -11.83
C ALA A 19 -10.76 -8.03 -10.68
N SER A 20 -11.90 -8.56 -10.23
CA SER A 20 -12.62 -8.02 -9.07
C SER A 20 -11.88 -8.26 -7.76
N GLU A 21 -11.19 -9.39 -7.61
CA GLU A 21 -10.35 -9.68 -6.44
C GLU A 21 -9.18 -8.71 -6.33
N MET A 22 -8.46 -8.48 -7.45
CA MET A 22 -7.39 -7.48 -7.53
C MET A 22 -7.89 -6.07 -7.22
N ALA A 23 -9.05 -5.69 -7.73
CA ALA A 23 -9.66 -4.41 -7.43
C ALA A 23 -10.16 -4.30 -5.98
N ALA A 24 -10.70 -5.39 -5.42
CA ALA A 24 -11.20 -5.42 -4.04
C ALA A 24 -10.07 -5.22 -3.01
N SER A 25 -8.86 -5.77 -3.25
CA SER A 25 -7.72 -5.52 -2.37
C SER A 25 -7.37 -4.03 -2.30
N ARG A 26 -7.44 -3.33 -3.43
CA ARG A 26 -7.23 -1.89 -3.48
C ARG A 26 -8.40 -1.09 -2.90
N LEU A 27 -9.62 -1.61 -3.03
CA LEU A 27 -10.81 -0.98 -2.46
C LEU A 27 -10.74 -0.92 -0.92
N VAL A 28 -10.19 -1.96 -0.29
CA VAL A 28 -10.08 -2.03 1.18
C VAL A 28 -8.80 -1.42 1.73
N ALA A 29 -7.74 -1.30 0.91
CA ALA A 29 -6.44 -0.78 1.33
C ALA A 29 -6.49 0.61 1.99
N PRO A 30 -7.31 1.60 1.52
CA PRO A 30 -7.45 2.90 2.17
C PRO A 30 -7.98 2.87 3.61
N TYR A 31 -8.46 1.71 4.08
CA TYR A 31 -9.13 1.56 5.38
C TYR A 31 -8.43 0.56 6.31
N PHE A 32 -7.84 -0.50 5.74
CA PHE A 32 -7.25 -1.62 6.50
C PHE A 32 -5.79 -1.89 6.13
N GLY A 33 -5.24 -1.14 5.17
CA GLY A 33 -3.91 -1.37 4.64
C GLY A 33 -3.83 -2.55 3.68
N GLY A 34 -2.60 -2.80 3.20
CA GLY A 34 -2.29 -3.88 2.27
C GLY A 34 -1.47 -5.01 2.92
N SER A 35 -1.66 -5.28 4.21
CA SER A 35 -0.89 -6.29 4.94
C SER A 35 -1.24 -7.72 4.54
N THR A 36 -0.33 -8.66 4.82
CA THR A 36 -0.54 -10.09 4.59
C THR A 36 -1.82 -10.64 5.23
N PRO A 37 -2.17 -10.28 6.50
CA PRO A 37 -3.45 -10.70 7.09
C PRO A 37 -4.68 -10.17 6.35
N VAL A 38 -4.65 -8.92 5.87
CA VAL A 38 -5.76 -8.34 5.09
C VAL A 38 -5.92 -9.07 3.76
N TRP A 39 -4.80 -9.36 3.07
CA TRP A 39 -4.80 -10.17 1.86
C TRP A 39 -5.33 -11.58 2.11
N ALA A 40 -4.87 -12.25 3.17
CA ALA A 40 -5.32 -13.60 3.53
C ALA A 40 -6.84 -13.64 3.82
N ALA A 41 -7.36 -12.66 4.55
CA ALA A 41 -8.78 -12.54 4.82
C ALA A 41 -9.60 -12.33 3.53
N LEU A 42 -9.14 -11.45 2.63
CA LEU A 42 -9.80 -11.18 1.35
C LEU A 42 -9.83 -12.43 0.46
N ILE A 43 -8.69 -13.08 0.27
CA ILE A 43 -8.57 -14.32 -0.52
C ILE A 43 -9.48 -15.40 0.09
N SER A 44 -9.49 -15.55 1.41
CA SER A 44 -10.34 -16.53 2.10
C SER A 44 -11.83 -16.27 1.89
N LEU A 45 -12.24 -15.00 1.91
CA LEU A 45 -13.63 -14.60 1.62
C LEU A 45 -14.01 -14.94 0.17
N VAL A 46 -13.15 -14.60 -0.79
CA VAL A 46 -13.40 -14.85 -2.22
C VAL A 46 -13.47 -16.36 -2.47
N LEU A 47 -12.46 -17.12 -2.06
CA LEU A 47 -12.42 -18.56 -2.26
C LEU A 47 -13.56 -19.28 -1.54
N GLY A 48 -13.88 -18.88 -0.31
CA GLY A 48 -15.01 -19.42 0.45
C GLY A 48 -16.35 -19.16 -0.24
N GLY A 49 -16.53 -17.93 -0.75
CA GLY A 49 -17.71 -17.56 -1.54
C GLY A 49 -17.83 -18.39 -2.83
N LEU A 50 -16.73 -18.53 -3.58
CA LEU A 50 -16.70 -19.34 -4.80
C LEU A 50 -16.97 -20.83 -4.50
N ALA A 51 -16.40 -21.41 -3.46
CA ALA A 51 -16.60 -22.80 -3.06
C ALA A 51 -18.06 -23.07 -2.66
N LEU A 52 -18.63 -22.22 -1.83
CA LEU A 52 -20.03 -22.31 -1.44
C LEU A 52 -20.94 -22.12 -2.64
N GLY A 53 -20.62 -21.15 -3.51
CA GLY A 53 -21.30 -20.89 -4.77
C GLY A 53 -21.30 -22.10 -5.70
N ALA A 54 -20.15 -22.77 -5.86
CA ALA A 54 -20.04 -23.98 -6.65
C ALA A 54 -20.94 -25.12 -6.10
N HIS A 55 -20.96 -25.29 -4.77
CA HIS A 55 -21.81 -26.30 -4.13
C HIS A 55 -23.31 -26.01 -4.34
N LEU A 56 -23.74 -24.79 -4.07
CA LEU A 56 -25.14 -24.40 -4.22
C LEU A 56 -25.59 -24.36 -5.70
N GLY A 57 -24.67 -23.88 -6.57
CA GLY A 57 -24.89 -23.79 -8.01
C GLY A 57 -25.05 -25.15 -8.67
N GLY A 58 -24.29 -26.17 -8.25
CA GLY A 58 -24.47 -27.54 -8.71
C GLY A 58 -25.87 -28.07 -8.41
N ARG A 59 -26.32 -27.91 -7.17
CA ARG A 59 -27.69 -28.30 -6.76
C ARG A 59 -28.79 -27.54 -7.52
N ALA A 60 -28.57 -26.25 -7.76
CA ALA A 60 -29.51 -25.42 -8.52
C ALA A 60 -29.56 -25.85 -10.00
N ALA A 61 -28.44 -26.19 -10.59
CA ALA A 61 -28.34 -26.69 -11.95
C ALA A 61 -29.09 -28.01 -12.17
N ASP A 62 -28.95 -28.93 -11.22
CA ASP A 62 -29.64 -30.22 -11.25
C ASP A 62 -31.17 -30.06 -11.21
N ARG A 63 -31.66 -29.05 -10.46
CA ARG A 63 -33.10 -28.77 -10.35
C ARG A 63 -33.66 -28.05 -11.58
N SER A 64 -32.92 -27.09 -12.16
CA SER A 64 -33.47 -26.21 -13.20
C SER A 64 -33.22 -26.71 -14.61
N GLY A 65 -32.08 -27.34 -14.89
CA GLY A 65 -31.66 -27.78 -16.21
C GLY A 65 -31.58 -26.67 -17.29
N ARG A 66 -31.80 -25.42 -16.91
CA ARG A 66 -31.89 -24.26 -17.83
C ARG A 66 -30.85 -23.20 -17.47
N LEU A 67 -30.30 -22.49 -18.45
CA LEU A 67 -29.28 -21.46 -18.22
C LEU A 67 -29.87 -20.11 -17.77
N ALA A 68 -31.11 -19.81 -18.10
CA ALA A 68 -31.74 -18.51 -17.85
C ALA A 68 -31.70 -18.06 -16.37
N PRO A 69 -31.93 -18.93 -15.37
CA PRO A 69 -31.79 -18.54 -13.94
C PRO A 69 -30.38 -18.09 -13.59
N LEU A 70 -29.35 -18.82 -14.06
CA LEU A 70 -27.95 -18.42 -13.85
C LEU A 70 -27.66 -17.08 -14.53
N GLN A 71 -28.12 -16.87 -15.75
CA GLN A 71 -27.92 -15.61 -16.47
C GLN A 71 -28.56 -14.42 -15.73
N GLY A 72 -29.78 -14.59 -15.21
CA GLY A 72 -30.43 -13.58 -14.36
C GLY A 72 -29.63 -13.27 -13.09
N ALA A 73 -29.15 -14.31 -12.40
CA ALA A 73 -28.30 -14.15 -11.21
C ALA A 73 -26.98 -13.43 -11.54
N LEU A 74 -26.35 -13.76 -12.68
CA LEU A 74 -25.12 -13.07 -13.13
C LEU A 74 -25.37 -11.59 -13.47
N CYS A 75 -26.54 -11.24 -14.02
CA CYS A 75 -26.91 -9.84 -14.21
C CYS A 75 -27.00 -9.09 -12.88
N LEU A 76 -27.60 -9.71 -11.85
CA LEU A 76 -27.64 -9.12 -10.50
C LEU A 76 -26.24 -9.05 -9.86
N ALA A 77 -25.40 -10.06 -10.08
CA ALA A 77 -24.02 -10.03 -9.63
C ALA A 77 -23.21 -8.88 -10.27
N ALA A 78 -23.43 -8.64 -11.56
CA ALA A 78 -22.80 -7.50 -12.26
C ALA A 78 -23.23 -6.15 -11.67
N LEU A 79 -24.51 -5.99 -11.32
CA LEU A 79 -25.02 -4.79 -10.64
C LEU A 79 -24.34 -4.61 -9.27
N ALA A 80 -24.31 -5.66 -8.47
CA ALA A 80 -23.72 -5.63 -7.13
C ALA A 80 -22.22 -5.27 -7.18
N LEU A 81 -21.44 -5.90 -8.09
CA LEU A 81 -20.02 -5.60 -8.28
C LEU A 81 -19.78 -4.14 -8.70
N ALA A 82 -20.62 -3.59 -9.59
CA ALA A 82 -20.48 -2.21 -10.02
C ALA A 82 -20.79 -1.20 -8.92
N LEU A 83 -21.69 -1.53 -8.00
CA LEU A 83 -22.09 -0.67 -6.89
C LEU A 83 -21.24 -0.82 -5.64
N LEU A 84 -20.46 -1.90 -5.52
CA LEU A 84 -19.65 -2.22 -4.34
C LEU A 84 -18.67 -1.09 -3.95
N PRO A 85 -17.95 -0.42 -4.88
CA PRO A 85 -17.06 0.69 -4.53
C PRO A 85 -17.79 1.88 -3.90
N PHE A 86 -19.00 2.19 -4.38
CA PHE A 86 -19.79 3.29 -3.83
C PHE A 86 -20.32 2.97 -2.43
N LEU A 87 -20.70 1.72 -2.18
CA LEU A 87 -21.11 1.25 -0.87
C LEU A 87 -19.93 1.24 0.11
N ALA A 88 -18.76 0.78 -0.32
CA ALA A 88 -17.54 0.79 0.48
C ALA A 88 -17.16 2.21 0.92
N ARG A 89 -17.27 3.20 0.04
CA ARG A 89 -17.06 4.61 0.34
C ARG A 89 -17.95 5.12 1.49
N VAL A 90 -19.17 4.63 1.59
CA VAL A 90 -20.12 5.05 2.64
C VAL A 90 -19.87 4.32 3.97
N LEU A 91 -19.59 3.02 3.89
CA LEU A 91 -19.51 2.16 5.08
C LEU A 91 -18.13 2.19 5.75
N LEU A 92 -17.05 2.11 4.98
CA LEU A 92 -15.71 1.87 5.52
C LEU A 92 -15.13 3.05 6.33
N PRO A 93 -15.30 4.33 5.95
CA PRO A 93 -14.83 5.44 6.79
C PRO A 93 -15.43 5.42 8.18
N GLY A 94 -16.73 5.08 8.28
CA GLY A 94 -17.40 4.95 9.56
C GLY A 94 -17.00 3.68 10.33
N ALA A 95 -16.58 2.62 9.65
CA ALA A 95 -16.07 1.41 10.29
C ALA A 95 -14.75 1.68 11.02
N THR A 96 -13.77 2.27 10.34
CA THR A 96 -12.47 2.63 10.93
C THR A 96 -12.62 3.66 12.05
N ALA A 97 -13.44 4.71 11.86
CA ALA A 97 -13.70 5.71 12.89
C ALA A 97 -14.37 5.11 14.14
N ALA A 98 -15.27 4.14 13.97
CA ALA A 98 -15.92 3.47 15.10
C ALA A 98 -14.94 2.60 15.89
N VAL A 99 -14.07 1.84 15.22
CA VAL A 99 -13.05 1.01 15.89
C VAL A 99 -12.08 1.89 16.67
N LEU A 100 -11.57 2.95 16.07
CA LEU A 100 -10.63 3.88 16.72
C LEU A 100 -11.30 4.66 17.87
N GLY A 101 -12.59 4.97 17.74
CA GLY A 101 -13.38 5.61 18.79
C GLY A 101 -13.84 4.68 19.92
N GLY A 102 -13.28 3.47 20.02
CA GLY A 102 -13.60 2.49 21.06
C GLY A 102 -14.97 1.81 20.89
N ARG A 103 -15.52 1.81 19.66
CA ARG A 103 -16.80 1.17 19.31
C ARG A 103 -16.60 0.03 18.30
N PRO A 104 -15.83 -1.02 18.63
CA PRO A 104 -15.45 -2.06 17.68
C PRO A 104 -16.65 -2.83 17.11
N VAL A 105 -17.73 -3.00 17.90
CA VAL A 105 -18.95 -3.70 17.44
C VAL A 105 -19.61 -2.94 16.30
N GLU A 106 -19.70 -1.60 16.38
CA GLU A 106 -20.25 -0.78 15.29
C GLU A 106 -19.36 -0.86 14.03
N GLY A 107 -18.04 -0.80 14.21
CA GLY A 107 -17.08 -0.95 13.10
C GLY A 107 -17.21 -2.31 12.41
N LEU A 108 -17.26 -3.39 13.19
CA LEU A 108 -17.45 -4.76 12.67
C LEU A 108 -18.81 -4.91 11.97
N ALA A 109 -19.87 -4.31 12.49
CA ALA A 109 -21.19 -4.35 11.85
C ALA A 109 -21.16 -3.71 10.45
N ARG A 110 -20.46 -2.58 10.27
CA ARG A 110 -20.33 -1.92 8.96
C ARG A 110 -19.55 -2.76 7.97
N VAL A 111 -18.46 -3.41 8.42
CA VAL A 111 -17.69 -4.37 7.59
C VAL A 111 -18.53 -5.57 7.24
N ALA A 112 -19.31 -6.11 8.19
CA ALA A 112 -20.20 -7.24 7.95
C ALA A 112 -21.27 -6.94 6.88
N VAL A 113 -21.82 -5.71 6.86
CA VAL A 113 -22.75 -5.27 5.80
C VAL A 113 -22.07 -5.28 4.45
N LEU A 114 -20.83 -4.79 4.34
CA LEU A 114 -20.09 -4.81 3.07
C LEU A 114 -19.83 -6.24 2.60
N VAL A 115 -19.40 -7.12 3.50
CA VAL A 115 -19.20 -8.55 3.23
C VAL A 115 -20.50 -9.22 2.79
N LEU A 116 -21.60 -8.92 3.47
CA LEU A 116 -22.92 -9.47 3.14
C LEU A 116 -23.38 -9.07 1.72
N VAL A 117 -23.04 -7.86 1.26
CA VAL A 117 -23.32 -7.40 -0.10
C VAL A 117 -22.34 -7.97 -1.12
N ALA A 118 -21.07 -8.19 -0.75
CA ALA A 118 -20.07 -8.78 -1.62
C ALA A 118 -20.23 -10.30 -1.81
N LEU A 119 -20.77 -11.00 -0.83
CA LEU A 119 -20.90 -12.46 -0.84
C LEU A 119 -21.84 -12.99 -1.95
N PRO A 120 -23.05 -12.45 -2.18
CA PRO A 120 -23.95 -12.93 -3.24
C PRO A 120 -23.31 -12.95 -4.64
N PRO A 121 -22.66 -11.90 -5.15
CA PRO A 121 -21.97 -11.98 -6.44
C PRO A 121 -20.90 -13.06 -6.49
N LEU A 122 -20.13 -13.28 -5.40
CA LEU A 122 -19.13 -14.35 -5.33
C LEU A 122 -19.78 -15.75 -5.41
N LEU A 123 -20.90 -15.96 -4.70
CA LEU A 123 -21.66 -17.19 -4.78
C LEU A 123 -22.14 -17.48 -6.22
N VAL A 124 -22.64 -16.46 -6.90
CA VAL A 124 -23.14 -16.59 -8.29
C VAL A 124 -22.00 -16.89 -9.26
N LEU A 125 -20.86 -16.22 -9.11
CA LEU A 125 -19.66 -16.46 -9.92
C LEU A 125 -19.14 -17.88 -9.71
N GLY A 126 -19.08 -18.36 -8.44
CA GLY A 126 -18.70 -19.72 -8.12
C GLY A 126 -19.65 -20.78 -8.70
N ALA A 127 -20.93 -20.46 -8.81
CA ALA A 127 -21.93 -21.37 -9.37
C ALA A 127 -21.77 -21.64 -10.88
N VAL A 128 -21.07 -20.78 -11.63
CA VAL A 128 -20.97 -20.89 -13.08
C VAL A 128 -20.38 -22.23 -13.54
N GLY A 129 -19.25 -22.66 -12.95
CA GLY A 129 -18.55 -23.88 -13.34
C GLY A 129 -19.45 -25.11 -13.37
N PRO A 130 -20.00 -25.55 -12.22
CA PRO A 130 -20.89 -26.71 -12.17
C PRO A 130 -22.19 -26.51 -12.98
N TYR A 131 -22.70 -25.31 -13.03
CA TYR A 131 -23.94 -25.01 -13.74
C TYR A 131 -23.78 -25.15 -15.28
N VAL A 132 -22.72 -24.56 -15.87
CA VAL A 132 -22.46 -24.67 -17.31
C VAL A 132 -22.05 -26.08 -17.71
N LEU A 133 -21.35 -26.80 -16.81
CA LEU A 133 -21.04 -28.21 -17.00
C LEU A 133 -22.34 -29.01 -17.13
N ARG A 134 -23.23 -28.89 -16.15
CA ARG A 134 -24.52 -29.63 -16.13
C ARG A 134 -25.40 -29.35 -17.36
N VAL A 135 -25.53 -28.08 -17.72
CA VAL A 135 -26.39 -27.66 -18.88
C VAL A 135 -25.75 -28.03 -20.23
N GLY A 136 -24.40 -28.09 -20.29
CA GLY A 136 -23.67 -28.39 -21.53
C GLY A 136 -23.47 -29.88 -21.81
N LEU A 137 -23.67 -30.77 -20.80
CA LEU A 137 -23.47 -32.20 -20.92
C LEU A 137 -24.54 -32.83 -21.87
N ALA A 138 -24.05 -33.32 -23.01
CA ALA A 138 -24.87 -34.08 -23.96
C ALA A 138 -24.87 -35.61 -23.65
N GLY A 139 -23.93 -36.10 -22.88
CA GLY A 139 -23.77 -37.50 -22.47
C GLY A 139 -22.55 -37.74 -21.62
N VAL A 140 -22.48 -38.88 -20.94
CA VAL A 140 -21.42 -39.25 -19.98
C VAL A 140 -20.07 -39.48 -20.69
N THR A 141 -20.06 -39.98 -21.90
CA THR A 141 -18.85 -40.33 -22.67
C THR A 141 -17.98 -39.13 -23.05
N SER A 142 -18.54 -37.91 -23.10
CA SER A 142 -17.81 -36.66 -23.40
C SER A 142 -17.62 -35.74 -22.18
N ALA A 143 -18.02 -36.19 -20.99
CA ALA A 143 -18.04 -35.36 -19.78
C ALA A 143 -16.66 -34.82 -19.42
N GLY A 144 -15.61 -35.67 -19.48
CA GLY A 144 -14.24 -35.26 -19.16
C GLY A 144 -13.70 -34.15 -20.09
N ALA A 145 -13.86 -34.35 -21.40
CA ALA A 145 -13.42 -33.35 -22.40
C ALA A 145 -14.20 -32.03 -22.27
N HIS A 146 -15.50 -32.10 -21.95
CA HIS A 146 -16.34 -30.93 -21.75
C HIS A 146 -15.94 -30.17 -20.48
N ALA A 147 -15.77 -30.87 -19.38
CA ALA A 147 -15.30 -30.30 -18.10
C ALA A 147 -13.90 -29.66 -18.25
N GLY A 148 -12.96 -30.39 -18.88
CA GLY A 148 -11.62 -29.88 -19.14
C GLY A 148 -11.60 -28.59 -19.95
N ARG A 149 -12.42 -28.50 -21.02
CA ARG A 149 -12.54 -27.28 -21.85
C ARG A 149 -13.12 -26.10 -21.06
N LEU A 150 -14.15 -26.30 -20.25
CA LEU A 150 -14.76 -25.24 -19.44
C LEU A 150 -13.81 -24.76 -18.33
N SER A 151 -13.14 -25.70 -17.66
CA SER A 151 -12.14 -25.41 -16.64
C SER A 151 -10.95 -24.65 -17.22
N ALA A 152 -10.39 -25.11 -18.35
CA ALA A 152 -9.32 -24.43 -19.05
C ALA A 152 -9.71 -22.98 -19.44
N ALA A 153 -10.94 -22.81 -19.99
CA ALA A 153 -11.43 -21.47 -20.35
C ALA A 153 -11.55 -20.54 -19.12
N SER A 154 -12.07 -21.05 -18.01
CA SER A 154 -12.15 -20.29 -16.76
C SER A 154 -10.75 -19.92 -16.23
N THR A 155 -9.80 -20.86 -16.24
CA THR A 155 -8.42 -20.61 -15.78
C THR A 155 -7.70 -19.58 -16.67
N VAL A 156 -7.80 -19.71 -18.00
CA VAL A 156 -7.21 -18.73 -18.92
C VAL A 156 -7.89 -17.37 -18.74
N GLY A 157 -9.19 -17.34 -18.52
CA GLY A 157 -9.91 -16.11 -18.15
C GLY A 157 -9.38 -15.50 -16.86
N SER A 158 -9.15 -16.30 -15.84
CA SER A 158 -8.59 -15.86 -14.56
C SER A 158 -7.19 -15.25 -14.72
N ILE A 159 -6.32 -15.89 -15.49
CA ILE A 159 -4.98 -15.36 -15.82
C ILE A 159 -5.11 -14.02 -16.56
N ALA A 160 -5.95 -13.98 -17.59
CA ALA A 160 -6.19 -12.75 -18.34
C ALA A 160 -6.74 -11.63 -17.45
N GLY A 161 -7.70 -11.94 -16.58
CA GLY A 161 -8.28 -10.99 -15.62
C GLY A 161 -7.28 -10.42 -14.65
N THR A 162 -6.41 -11.28 -14.09
CA THR A 162 -5.33 -10.86 -13.19
C THR A 162 -4.35 -9.92 -13.91
N LEU A 163 -3.83 -10.33 -15.06
CA LEU A 163 -2.82 -9.55 -15.80
C LEU A 163 -3.40 -8.23 -16.32
N LEU A 164 -4.59 -8.26 -16.92
CA LEU A 164 -5.25 -7.05 -17.42
C LEU A 164 -5.58 -6.09 -16.28
N ALA A 165 -6.12 -6.60 -15.17
CA ALA A 165 -6.43 -5.76 -14.03
C ALA A 165 -5.17 -5.15 -13.43
N ALA A 166 -4.16 -5.96 -13.11
CA ALA A 166 -2.96 -5.50 -12.39
C ALA A 166 -2.10 -4.54 -13.23
N PHE A 167 -1.87 -4.85 -14.51
CA PHE A 167 -0.87 -4.13 -15.32
C PHE A 167 -1.48 -3.08 -16.28
N VAL A 168 -2.77 -3.12 -16.53
CA VAL A 168 -3.40 -2.23 -17.51
C VAL A 168 -4.56 -1.44 -16.90
N VAL A 169 -5.60 -2.14 -16.43
CA VAL A 169 -6.87 -1.47 -16.14
C VAL A 169 -6.82 -0.69 -14.82
N LEU A 170 -6.30 -1.27 -13.75
CA LEU A 170 -6.12 -0.58 -12.46
C LEU A 170 -5.20 0.65 -12.58
N PRO A 171 -4.01 0.56 -13.22
CA PRO A 171 -3.15 1.73 -13.40
C PRO A 171 -3.77 2.85 -14.23
N LEU A 172 -4.59 2.52 -15.24
CA LEU A 172 -5.17 3.51 -16.15
C LEU A 172 -6.51 4.08 -15.67
N LEU A 173 -7.34 3.26 -15.06
CA LEU A 173 -8.73 3.63 -14.73
C LEU A 173 -9.01 3.76 -13.23
N GLY A 174 -8.15 3.19 -12.38
CA GLY A 174 -8.35 3.10 -10.93
C GLY A 174 -9.34 2.00 -10.52
N THR A 175 -9.50 1.83 -9.21
CA THR A 175 -10.20 0.69 -8.60
C THR A 175 -11.68 0.61 -8.98
N ALA A 176 -12.43 1.70 -8.79
CA ALA A 176 -13.87 1.70 -8.99
C ALA A 176 -14.26 1.48 -10.46
N ARG A 177 -13.54 2.12 -11.38
CA ARG A 177 -13.77 1.96 -12.81
C ARG A 177 -13.37 0.57 -13.30
N THR A 178 -12.34 -0.03 -12.73
CA THR A 178 -11.95 -1.42 -13.02
C THR A 178 -13.07 -2.38 -12.66
N MET A 179 -13.64 -2.28 -11.46
CA MET A 179 -14.77 -3.11 -11.05
C MET A 179 -15.98 -2.91 -11.97
N ALA A 180 -16.30 -1.67 -12.32
CA ALA A 180 -17.41 -1.33 -13.21
C ALA A 180 -17.20 -1.88 -14.63
N LEU A 181 -15.98 -1.83 -15.17
CA LEU A 181 -15.65 -2.37 -16.49
C LEU A 181 -15.90 -3.88 -16.57
N PHE A 182 -15.33 -4.64 -15.61
CA PHE A 182 -15.50 -6.09 -15.59
C PHE A 182 -16.94 -6.51 -15.24
N ALA A 183 -17.64 -5.73 -14.43
CA ALA A 183 -19.07 -5.88 -14.20
C ALA A 183 -19.89 -5.67 -15.49
N ALA A 184 -19.55 -4.66 -16.30
CA ALA A 184 -20.19 -4.41 -17.58
C ALA A 184 -19.96 -5.57 -18.56
N LEU A 185 -18.74 -6.11 -18.65
CA LEU A 185 -18.42 -7.29 -19.47
C LEU A 185 -19.20 -8.53 -19.03
N LEU A 186 -19.29 -8.76 -17.72
CA LEU A 186 -20.10 -9.84 -17.15
C LEU A 186 -21.58 -9.65 -17.48
N GLY A 187 -22.13 -8.47 -17.24
CA GLY A 187 -23.53 -8.13 -17.51
C GLY A 187 -23.90 -8.26 -18.99
N LEU A 188 -23.02 -7.80 -19.89
CA LEU A 188 -23.18 -7.94 -21.33
C LEU A 188 -23.24 -9.42 -21.75
N THR A 189 -22.30 -10.23 -21.22
CA THR A 189 -22.22 -11.66 -21.53
C THR A 189 -23.42 -12.43 -20.97
N ALA A 190 -23.80 -12.14 -19.73
CA ALA A 190 -24.91 -12.79 -19.05
C ALA A 190 -26.26 -12.45 -19.70
N SER A 191 -26.49 -11.19 -20.09
CA SER A 191 -27.76 -10.70 -20.61
C SER A 191 -27.96 -10.96 -22.10
N TRP A 192 -26.95 -11.52 -22.80
CA TRP A 192 -26.97 -11.67 -24.27
C TRP A 192 -28.24 -12.35 -24.83
N ARG A 193 -28.78 -13.34 -24.10
CA ARG A 193 -29.99 -14.09 -24.48
C ARG A 193 -31.24 -13.73 -23.67
N LEU A 194 -31.07 -12.85 -22.69
CA LEU A 194 -32.18 -12.30 -21.93
C LEU A 194 -32.71 -11.05 -22.65
N GLY A 195 -33.96 -10.74 -22.48
CA GLY A 195 -34.59 -9.57 -23.11
C GLY A 195 -33.95 -8.25 -22.63
N TRP A 196 -34.29 -7.15 -23.30
CA TRP A 196 -33.77 -5.80 -23.03
C TRP A 196 -33.94 -5.36 -21.56
N ARG A 197 -34.99 -5.85 -20.89
CA ARG A 197 -35.28 -5.58 -19.47
C ARG A 197 -34.13 -6.02 -18.54
N TRP A 198 -33.39 -7.05 -18.90
CA TRP A 198 -32.20 -7.52 -18.17
C TRP A 198 -30.94 -6.86 -18.67
N ARG A 199 -30.83 -6.65 -19.99
CA ARG A 199 -29.62 -6.06 -20.58
C ARG A 199 -29.42 -4.61 -20.15
N LEU A 200 -30.51 -3.81 -20.13
CA LEU A 200 -30.43 -2.40 -19.79
C LEU A 200 -29.83 -2.17 -18.39
N PRO A 201 -30.32 -2.77 -17.29
CA PRO A 201 -29.72 -2.59 -15.98
C PRO A 201 -28.35 -3.29 -15.87
N ALA A 202 -28.20 -4.51 -16.38
CA ALA A 202 -26.96 -5.30 -16.22
C ALA A 202 -25.73 -4.70 -16.93
N VAL A 203 -25.93 -3.85 -17.92
CA VAL A 203 -24.87 -3.12 -18.64
C VAL A 203 -24.93 -1.63 -18.32
N GLY A 204 -26.10 -1.04 -18.30
CA GLY A 204 -26.28 0.41 -18.11
C GLY A 204 -25.79 0.89 -16.75
N VAL A 205 -26.12 0.17 -15.66
CA VAL A 205 -25.64 0.54 -14.31
C VAL A 205 -24.11 0.45 -14.20
N PRO A 206 -23.44 -0.64 -14.61
CA PRO A 206 -21.98 -0.67 -14.66
C PRO A 206 -21.35 0.42 -15.53
N VAL A 207 -21.94 0.75 -16.68
CA VAL A 207 -21.47 1.86 -17.54
C VAL A 207 -21.61 3.20 -16.83
N VAL A 208 -22.71 3.46 -16.16
CA VAL A 208 -22.89 4.67 -15.34
C VAL A 208 -21.88 4.67 -14.19
N ALA A 209 -21.66 3.53 -13.51
CA ALA A 209 -20.65 3.40 -12.46
C ALA A 209 -19.23 3.64 -12.99
N LEU A 210 -18.92 3.21 -14.21
CA LEU A 210 -17.65 3.49 -14.90
C LEU A 210 -17.44 5.00 -15.11
N LEU A 211 -18.48 5.70 -15.54
CA LEU A 211 -18.43 7.16 -15.75
C LEU A 211 -18.29 7.92 -14.41
N LEU A 212 -18.98 7.47 -13.39
CA LEU A 212 -18.97 8.08 -12.05
C LEU A 212 -17.84 7.58 -11.14
N GLY A 213 -17.01 6.63 -11.60
CA GLY A 213 -16.01 5.95 -10.76
C GLY A 213 -15.04 6.86 -10.02
N ALA A 214 -14.72 8.04 -10.57
CA ALA A 214 -13.89 9.02 -9.87
C ALA A 214 -14.53 9.55 -8.56
N HIS A 215 -15.86 9.53 -8.47
CA HIS A 215 -16.62 9.94 -7.29
C HIS A 215 -16.70 8.83 -6.22
N ALA A 216 -16.29 7.61 -6.54
CA ALA A 216 -16.21 6.49 -5.59
C ALA A 216 -14.92 6.51 -4.77
N LEU A 217 -13.93 7.34 -5.11
CA LEU A 217 -12.71 7.49 -4.31
C LEU A 217 -13.04 8.10 -2.95
N PRO A 218 -12.53 7.53 -1.84
CA PRO A 218 -12.70 8.12 -0.53
C PRO A 218 -11.98 9.47 -0.49
N ARG A 219 -12.70 10.55 -0.15
CA ARG A 219 -12.11 11.87 0.01
C ARG A 219 -12.36 12.36 1.42
N ARG A 220 -11.29 12.56 2.18
CA ARG A 220 -11.38 13.11 3.53
C ARG A 220 -11.69 14.61 3.49
N SER A 221 -12.33 15.12 4.55
CA SER A 221 -12.50 16.56 4.73
C SER A 221 -11.11 17.21 4.82
N GLY A 222 -10.90 18.30 4.09
CA GLY A 222 -9.60 18.96 3.97
C GLY A 222 -8.66 18.37 2.93
N ALA A 223 -9.05 17.34 2.16
CA ALA A 223 -8.26 16.87 1.04
C ALA A 223 -8.33 17.83 -0.13
N VAL A 224 -7.19 18.42 -0.52
CA VAL A 224 -7.06 19.33 -1.68
C VAL A 224 -6.72 18.56 -2.95
N ALA A 225 -6.04 17.42 -2.83
CA ALA A 225 -5.79 16.49 -3.93
C ALA A 225 -5.96 15.05 -3.49
N VAL A 226 -6.43 14.21 -4.42
CA VAL A 226 -6.61 12.77 -4.23
C VAL A 226 -6.10 12.07 -5.48
N ALA A 227 -5.32 11.02 -5.31
CA ALA A 227 -4.79 10.22 -6.39
C ALA A 227 -4.76 8.73 -6.01
N GLU A 228 -4.80 7.88 -7.01
CA GLU A 228 -4.63 6.44 -6.87
C GLU A 228 -3.48 6.00 -7.76
N SER A 229 -2.49 5.34 -7.17
CA SER A 229 -1.33 4.81 -7.88
C SER A 229 -1.29 3.28 -7.81
N PRO A 230 -0.36 2.62 -8.52
CA PRO A 230 -0.10 1.19 -8.32
C PRO A 230 0.29 0.82 -6.89
N TYR A 231 0.75 1.76 -6.10
CA TYR A 231 1.33 1.50 -4.78
C TYR A 231 0.41 1.93 -3.63
N ALA A 232 -0.33 3.04 -3.76
CA ALA A 232 -1.10 3.61 -2.67
C ALA A 232 -2.33 4.39 -3.15
N PHE A 233 -3.30 4.54 -2.27
CA PHE A 233 -4.29 5.60 -2.32
C PHE A 233 -3.72 6.83 -1.61
N ILE A 234 -3.58 7.96 -2.32
CA ILE A 234 -2.82 9.13 -1.89
C ILE A 234 -3.75 10.31 -1.70
N GLN A 235 -3.63 11.01 -0.58
CA GLN A 235 -4.34 12.26 -0.34
C GLN A 235 -3.38 13.35 0.11
N VAL A 236 -3.56 14.56 -0.43
CA VAL A 236 -2.93 15.78 0.07
C VAL A 236 -3.96 16.48 0.94
N MET A 237 -3.70 16.51 2.24
CA MET A 237 -4.56 17.16 3.23
C MET A 237 -4.03 18.57 3.49
N GLU A 238 -4.92 19.57 3.56
CA GLU A 238 -4.57 20.94 3.94
C GLU A 238 -5.41 21.37 5.14
N ASP A 239 -4.74 21.93 6.16
CA ASP A 239 -5.42 22.50 7.33
C ASP A 239 -5.70 24.00 7.15
N ALA A 240 -6.42 24.58 8.11
CA ALA A 240 -6.80 25.99 8.08
C ALA A 240 -5.60 26.97 8.09
N GLN A 241 -4.41 26.48 8.46
CA GLN A 241 -3.17 27.25 8.47
C GLN A 241 -2.36 27.06 7.16
N GLY A 242 -2.91 26.34 6.17
CA GLY A 242 -2.25 26.06 4.90
C GLY A 242 -1.15 24.98 5.01
N THR A 243 -1.04 24.26 6.14
CA THR A 243 -0.12 23.13 6.26
C THR A 243 -0.61 21.98 5.41
N ARG A 244 0.21 21.49 4.49
CA ARG A 244 -0.08 20.32 3.65
C ARG A 244 0.59 19.09 4.19
N ARG A 245 -0.16 17.98 4.21
CA ARG A 245 0.30 16.66 4.64
C ARG A 245 -0.03 15.65 3.55
N LEU A 246 0.98 14.89 3.12
CA LEU A 246 0.80 13.73 2.27
C LEU A 246 0.47 12.54 3.17
N VAL A 247 -0.65 11.89 2.90
CA VAL A 247 -1.07 10.69 3.64
C VAL A 247 -1.44 9.59 2.66
N PHE A 248 -1.12 8.35 3.03
CA PHE A 248 -1.43 7.16 2.25
C PHE A 248 -2.55 6.37 2.92
N ASP A 249 -3.34 5.67 2.12
CA ASP A 249 -4.33 4.68 2.54
C ASP A 249 -5.15 5.12 3.77
N GLU A 250 -4.94 4.48 4.91
CA GLU A 250 -5.66 4.73 6.17
C GLU A 250 -5.44 6.15 6.71
N GLY A 251 -4.37 6.84 6.24
CA GLY A 251 -4.08 8.23 6.60
C GLY A 251 -3.65 8.46 8.04
N TYR A 252 -3.14 7.44 8.71
CA TYR A 252 -2.61 7.56 10.08
C TYR A 252 -1.20 8.13 10.14
N ALA A 253 -0.39 7.86 9.10
CA ALA A 253 0.97 8.35 9.02
C ALA A 253 1.09 9.49 8.01
N VAL A 254 1.80 10.55 8.41
CA VAL A 254 2.16 11.65 7.52
C VAL A 254 3.46 11.30 6.82
N GLN A 255 3.37 11.09 5.50
CA GLN A 255 4.51 10.71 4.66
C GLN A 255 5.34 11.91 4.23
N SER A 256 4.74 13.09 4.17
CA SER A 256 5.43 14.35 3.88
C SER A 256 4.64 15.52 4.42
N ILE A 257 5.33 16.60 4.78
CA ILE A 257 4.72 17.81 5.30
C ILE A 257 5.29 19.04 4.61
N HIS A 258 4.42 20.01 4.34
CA HIS A 258 4.80 21.33 3.86
C HIS A 258 4.07 22.40 4.65
N ARG A 259 4.83 23.34 5.21
CA ARG A 259 4.34 24.56 5.85
C ARG A 259 4.89 25.74 5.07
N PRO A 260 4.05 26.49 4.33
CA PRO A 260 4.50 27.65 3.57
C PRO A 260 5.23 28.66 4.45
N GLY A 261 6.42 29.07 4.02
CA GLY A 261 7.23 30.06 4.75
C GLY A 261 7.84 29.61 6.07
N LEU A 262 7.67 28.35 6.46
CA LEU A 262 8.24 27.81 7.70
C LEU A 262 9.24 26.70 7.40
N PRO A 263 10.40 26.69 8.09
CA PRO A 263 11.37 25.61 7.93
C PRO A 263 10.84 24.29 8.54
N VAL A 264 11.44 23.19 8.11
CA VAL A 264 11.14 21.85 8.67
C VAL A 264 11.58 21.82 10.16
N ARG A 265 10.65 21.61 11.07
CA ARG A 265 10.88 21.63 12.53
C ARG A 265 10.07 20.56 13.23
N GLY A 266 10.64 19.98 14.28
CA GLY A 266 9.92 19.22 15.31
C GLY A 266 9.36 17.85 14.91
N GLU A 267 9.33 17.54 13.64
CA GLU A 267 8.91 16.23 13.12
C GLU A 267 10.09 15.29 12.93
N VAL A 268 9.78 14.05 12.54
CA VAL A 268 10.78 13.04 12.16
C VAL A 268 11.77 13.61 11.14
N PHE A 269 11.28 14.37 10.16
CA PHE A 269 12.08 14.96 9.08
C PHE A 269 13.21 15.89 9.57
N ALA A 270 13.01 16.59 10.70
CA ALA A 270 14.06 17.44 11.27
C ALA A 270 15.28 16.64 11.78
N HIS A 271 15.08 15.39 12.17
CA HIS A 271 16.18 14.52 12.61
C HIS A 271 17.11 14.15 11.45
N TYR A 272 16.60 14.00 10.22
CA TYR A 272 17.43 13.73 9.05
C TYR A 272 18.41 14.86 8.76
N LEU A 273 18.04 16.09 9.10
CA LEU A 273 18.87 17.28 8.90
C LEU A 273 20.09 17.30 9.83
N LEU A 274 20.14 16.41 10.85
CA LEU A 274 21.28 16.28 11.75
C LEU A 274 22.36 15.34 11.19
N ALA A 275 22.01 14.45 10.27
CA ALA A 275 22.93 13.43 9.77
C ALA A 275 24.21 14.00 9.13
N PRO A 276 24.21 15.08 8.33
CA PRO A 276 25.43 15.68 7.81
C PRO A 276 26.38 16.19 8.91
N ALA A 277 25.82 16.64 10.05
CA ALA A 277 26.64 17.06 11.19
C ALA A 277 27.29 15.90 11.95
N MET A 278 26.87 14.66 11.71
CA MET A 278 27.45 13.45 12.30
C MET A 278 28.57 12.83 11.44
N ALA A 279 28.73 13.21 10.17
CA ALA A 279 29.78 12.70 9.29
C ALA A 279 31.18 13.09 9.80
N GLN A 280 32.21 12.30 9.50
CA GLN A 280 33.59 12.60 9.94
C GLN A 280 34.11 13.89 9.33
N ALA A 281 34.08 14.01 8.01
CA ALA A 281 34.30 15.27 7.35
C ALA A 281 33.01 16.10 7.44
N ALA A 282 33.09 17.36 7.84
CA ALA A 282 31.94 18.26 7.81
C ALA A 282 31.87 18.89 6.40
N PRO A 283 31.21 18.28 5.42
CA PRO A 283 31.20 18.83 4.07
C PRO A 283 30.38 20.12 4.07
N ARG A 284 30.94 21.18 3.47
CA ARG A 284 30.22 22.47 3.32
C ARG A 284 29.02 22.31 2.41
N ALA A 285 29.14 21.46 1.37
CA ALA A 285 28.10 21.10 0.44
C ALA A 285 28.01 19.55 0.37
N PRO A 286 27.25 18.91 1.27
CA PRO A 286 27.15 17.46 1.29
C PRO A 286 26.39 16.91 0.07
N ARG A 287 26.80 15.74 -0.43
CA ARG A 287 25.99 14.95 -1.36
C ARG A 287 25.14 13.99 -0.54
N VAL A 288 23.83 14.10 -0.64
CA VAL A 288 22.87 13.33 0.15
C VAL A 288 21.99 12.50 -0.76
N LEU A 289 21.90 11.19 -0.48
CA LEU A 289 20.93 10.30 -1.10
C LEU A 289 19.74 10.11 -0.14
N VAL A 290 18.53 10.27 -0.66
CA VAL A 290 17.28 10.04 0.07
C VAL A 290 16.54 8.87 -0.57
N LEU A 291 16.54 7.72 0.09
CA LEU A 291 15.79 6.52 -0.29
C LEU A 291 14.42 6.56 0.37
N GLY A 292 13.38 6.76 -0.43
CA GLY A 292 12.05 7.14 0.03
C GLY A 292 11.92 8.66 0.15
N LEU A 293 11.92 9.33 -1.02
CA LEU A 293 11.87 10.80 -1.08
C LEU A 293 10.53 11.36 -0.57
N GLY A 294 9.45 10.59 -0.74
CA GLY A 294 8.10 11.10 -0.52
C GLY A 294 7.81 12.32 -1.38
N ALA A 295 7.07 13.29 -0.84
CA ALA A 295 6.82 14.56 -1.53
C ALA A 295 7.96 15.58 -1.37
N GLY A 296 9.14 15.18 -0.85
CA GLY A 296 10.34 16.02 -0.82
C GLY A 296 10.57 16.84 0.44
N THR A 297 9.91 16.53 1.56
CA THR A 297 10.11 17.27 2.83
C THR A 297 11.56 17.28 3.26
N SER A 298 12.22 16.11 3.27
CA SER A 298 13.63 15.96 3.66
C SER A 298 14.56 16.73 2.70
N ALA A 299 14.31 16.63 1.39
CA ALA A 299 15.12 17.30 0.37
C ALA A 299 15.04 18.82 0.51
N ARG A 300 13.83 19.37 0.72
CA ARG A 300 13.66 20.82 0.96
C ARG A 300 14.38 21.23 2.24
N GLY A 301 14.18 20.52 3.35
CA GLY A 301 14.84 20.82 4.62
C GLY A 301 16.36 20.78 4.54
N LEU A 302 16.93 19.82 3.80
CA LEU A 302 18.38 19.73 3.55
C LEU A 302 18.87 20.97 2.80
N ARG A 303 18.18 21.41 1.75
CA ARG A 303 18.57 22.61 0.98
C ARG A 303 18.46 23.91 1.78
N GLU A 304 17.45 24.01 2.65
CA GLU A 304 17.30 25.14 3.58
C GLU A 304 18.42 25.15 4.64
N THR A 305 18.89 23.97 5.06
CA THR A 305 19.87 23.83 6.16
C THR A 305 21.32 23.92 5.66
N TYR A 306 21.63 23.35 4.50
CA TYR A 306 22.98 23.22 3.95
C TYR A 306 23.08 23.88 2.57
N PRO A 307 23.50 25.15 2.49
CA PRO A 307 23.69 25.81 1.20
C PRO A 307 24.64 25.02 0.28
N GLY A 308 24.21 24.79 -0.97
CA GLY A 308 24.99 24.03 -1.94
C GLY A 308 24.87 22.49 -1.82
N VAL A 309 24.04 21.96 -0.93
CA VAL A 309 23.77 20.51 -0.85
C VAL A 309 23.28 19.96 -2.19
N GLU A 310 23.87 18.85 -2.61
CA GLU A 310 23.41 18.05 -3.73
C GLU A 310 22.49 16.94 -3.19
N VAL A 311 21.22 16.94 -3.59
CA VAL A 311 20.25 15.94 -3.14
C VAL A 311 19.81 15.08 -4.31
N VAL A 312 20.01 13.77 -4.17
CA VAL A 312 19.46 12.75 -5.05
C VAL A 312 18.36 12.02 -4.30
N GLY A 313 17.16 12.00 -4.84
CA GLY A 313 16.00 11.33 -4.26
C GLY A 313 15.57 10.11 -5.05
N VAL A 314 15.24 9.03 -4.37
CA VAL A 314 14.62 7.84 -4.96
C VAL A 314 13.23 7.69 -4.37
N GLU A 315 12.22 7.62 -5.22
CA GLU A 315 10.82 7.44 -4.82
C GLU A 315 10.19 6.34 -5.67
N LEU A 316 9.53 5.40 -5.04
CA LEU A 316 8.92 4.26 -5.72
C LEU A 316 7.76 4.70 -6.62
N ASP A 317 7.02 5.72 -6.19
CA ASP A 317 5.75 6.11 -6.78
C ASP A 317 5.87 7.44 -7.54
N ALA A 318 5.77 7.37 -8.87
CA ALA A 318 5.80 8.56 -9.74
C ALA A 318 4.69 9.57 -9.38
N GLU A 319 3.54 9.10 -8.88
CA GLU A 319 2.43 9.96 -8.51
C GLU A 319 2.75 10.77 -7.25
N VAL A 320 3.50 10.20 -6.30
CA VAL A 320 4.01 10.91 -5.12
C VAL A 320 4.95 12.03 -5.55
N VAL A 321 5.85 11.77 -6.51
CA VAL A 321 6.75 12.81 -7.06
C VAL A 321 5.96 13.92 -7.73
N ARG A 322 4.95 13.59 -8.55
CA ARG A 322 4.07 14.57 -9.21
C ARG A 322 3.36 15.46 -8.18
N LEU A 323 2.80 14.87 -7.14
CA LEU A 323 2.15 15.60 -6.05
C LEU A 323 3.15 16.43 -5.23
N GLY A 324 4.37 15.93 -5.05
CA GLY A 324 5.48 16.65 -4.42
C GLY A 324 5.81 17.96 -5.16
N ARG A 325 5.93 17.89 -6.48
CA ARG A 325 6.14 19.08 -7.34
C ARG A 325 4.95 20.05 -7.30
N ALA A 326 3.71 19.53 -7.31
CA ALA A 326 2.50 20.34 -7.40
C ALA A 326 2.07 20.97 -6.06
N HIS A 327 2.35 20.33 -4.91
CA HIS A 327 1.75 20.73 -3.63
C HIS A 327 2.74 20.87 -2.48
N PHE A 328 3.99 20.42 -2.59
CA PHE A 328 4.95 20.37 -1.47
C PHE A 328 6.23 21.16 -1.74
N ASP A 329 6.27 21.94 -2.82
CA ASP A 329 7.44 22.72 -3.24
C ASP A 329 8.71 21.86 -3.31
N LEU A 330 8.60 20.61 -3.83
CA LEU A 330 9.77 19.78 -4.11
C LEU A 330 10.67 20.54 -5.11
N PRO A 331 11.90 20.93 -4.72
CA PRO A 331 12.73 21.81 -5.54
C PRO A 331 13.09 21.17 -6.89
N PRO A 332 12.98 21.89 -8.01
CA PRO A 332 13.24 21.34 -9.35
C PRO A 332 14.65 20.82 -9.54
N GLU A 333 15.62 21.36 -8.77
CA GLU A 333 17.04 20.96 -8.82
C GLU A 333 17.32 19.64 -8.08
N VAL A 334 16.37 19.10 -7.32
CA VAL A 334 16.50 17.76 -6.74
C VAL A 334 16.39 16.74 -7.87
N GLU A 335 17.49 15.99 -8.07
CA GLU A 335 17.50 14.85 -8.98
C GLU A 335 16.59 13.74 -8.40
N VAL A 336 15.54 13.36 -9.15
CA VAL A 336 14.58 12.36 -8.68
C VAL A 336 14.60 11.14 -9.60
N HIS A 337 14.85 9.97 -9.01
CA HIS A 337 14.73 8.68 -9.66
C HIS A 337 13.45 7.98 -9.20
N VAL A 338 12.59 7.61 -10.14
CA VAL A 338 11.39 6.84 -9.85
C VAL A 338 11.72 5.36 -9.95
N GLY A 339 11.61 4.64 -8.82
CA GLY A 339 11.89 3.21 -8.75
C GLY A 339 12.20 2.70 -7.35
N ASP A 340 12.51 1.40 -7.29
CA ASP A 340 12.88 0.73 -6.04
C ASP A 340 14.25 1.18 -5.53
N ALA A 341 14.34 1.48 -4.23
CA ALA A 341 15.53 1.99 -3.56
C ALA A 341 16.72 1.02 -3.63
N ARG A 342 16.47 -0.29 -3.49
CA ARG A 342 17.53 -1.32 -3.53
C ARG A 342 18.03 -1.53 -4.96
N ALA A 343 17.13 -1.53 -5.94
CA ALA A 343 17.49 -1.61 -7.35
C ALA A 343 18.31 -0.39 -7.79
N PHE A 344 17.97 0.81 -7.32
CA PHE A 344 18.75 2.02 -7.55
C PHE A 344 20.17 1.89 -6.99
N LEU A 345 20.33 1.49 -5.72
CA LEU A 345 21.65 1.30 -5.11
C LEU A 345 22.52 0.29 -5.84
N ALA A 346 21.92 -0.73 -6.44
CA ALA A 346 22.66 -1.73 -7.22
C ALA A 346 23.25 -1.14 -8.51
N SER A 347 22.57 -0.19 -9.14
CA SER A 347 22.96 0.42 -10.41
C SER A 347 23.75 1.73 -10.26
N ASP A 348 23.56 2.45 -9.16
CA ASP A 348 24.24 3.73 -8.91
C ASP A 348 25.69 3.51 -8.49
N THR A 349 26.63 4.25 -9.11
CA THR A 349 28.08 4.15 -8.84
C THR A 349 28.60 5.29 -7.96
N ARG A 350 27.76 6.28 -7.67
CA ARG A 350 28.13 7.47 -6.88
C ARG A 350 28.33 7.13 -5.41
N GLN A 351 29.10 7.97 -4.74
CA GLN A 351 29.25 7.93 -3.27
C GLN A 351 28.68 9.19 -2.63
N TYR A 352 28.13 9.02 -1.46
CA TYR A 352 27.38 10.03 -0.71
C TYR A 352 28.00 10.31 0.65
N ASP A 353 27.92 11.55 1.10
CA ASP A 353 28.31 11.93 2.47
C ASP A 353 27.25 11.43 3.47
N VAL A 354 25.99 11.42 3.05
CA VAL A 354 24.85 10.94 3.85
C VAL A 354 23.89 10.14 2.99
N ILE A 355 23.39 9.03 3.54
CA ILE A 355 22.28 8.27 2.96
C ILE A 355 21.13 8.22 3.98
N LEU A 356 19.98 8.77 3.61
CA LEU A 356 18.75 8.70 4.39
C LEU A 356 17.89 7.57 3.86
N VAL A 357 17.45 6.68 4.75
CA VAL A 357 16.55 5.55 4.41
C VAL A 357 15.22 5.78 5.11
N ASP A 358 14.24 6.25 4.34
CA ASP A 358 12.88 6.58 4.78
C ASP A 358 11.84 5.94 3.85
N ALA A 359 12.13 4.74 3.36
CA ALA A 359 11.29 4.00 2.43
C ALA A 359 10.27 3.12 3.17
N PHE A 360 9.43 3.74 4.01
CA PHE A 360 8.46 3.04 4.84
C PHE A 360 7.03 3.34 4.39
N ARG A 361 6.18 2.32 4.53
CA ARG A 361 4.74 2.48 4.44
C ARG A 361 4.13 1.98 5.75
N PHE A 362 3.70 2.93 6.59
CA PHE A 362 3.07 2.57 7.86
C PHE A 362 1.97 1.51 7.70
N PRO A 363 1.91 0.50 8.56
CA PRO A 363 2.79 0.24 9.70
C PRO A 363 4.04 -0.59 9.36
N TYR A 364 4.21 -1.03 8.12
CA TYR A 364 5.22 -2.01 7.71
C TYR A 364 6.47 -1.37 7.14
N VAL A 365 7.58 -2.03 7.43
CA VAL A 365 8.88 -1.81 6.80
C VAL A 365 9.06 -2.87 5.71
N PRO A 366 9.38 -2.51 4.45
CA PRO A 366 9.68 -3.51 3.45
C PRO A 366 10.87 -4.37 3.87
N PHE A 367 10.68 -5.69 4.03
CA PHE A 367 11.69 -6.59 4.59
C PHE A 367 13.04 -6.49 3.88
N HIS A 368 13.03 -6.36 2.55
CA HIS A 368 14.23 -6.29 1.71
C HIS A 368 15.06 -5.00 1.90
N LEU A 369 14.53 -4.00 2.64
CA LEU A 369 15.23 -2.78 3.04
C LEU A 369 15.70 -2.80 4.51
N THR A 370 15.60 -3.96 5.19
CA THR A 370 16.02 -4.13 6.58
C THR A 370 17.15 -5.13 6.76
N THR A 371 17.57 -5.78 5.69
CA THR A 371 18.53 -6.89 5.71
C THR A 371 19.98 -6.43 5.74
N ARG A 372 20.86 -7.32 6.18
CA ARG A 372 22.31 -7.10 6.19
C ARG A 372 22.84 -6.81 4.78
N GLU A 373 22.30 -7.49 3.78
CA GLU A 373 22.66 -7.31 2.37
C GLU A 373 22.32 -5.89 1.89
N PHE A 374 21.15 -5.37 2.28
CA PHE A 374 20.78 -3.98 1.99
C PHE A 374 21.64 -2.98 2.77
N ALA A 375 21.88 -3.22 4.06
CA ALA A 375 22.78 -2.39 4.87
C ALA A 375 24.20 -2.32 4.27
N SER A 376 24.71 -3.45 3.76
CA SER A 376 26.00 -3.52 3.05
C SER A 376 25.99 -2.72 1.74
N ALA A 377 24.89 -2.78 0.99
CA ALA A 377 24.72 -1.96 -0.22
C ALA A 377 24.72 -0.46 0.13
N VAL A 378 24.04 -0.03 1.19
CA VAL A 378 24.08 1.35 1.69
C VAL A 378 25.49 1.74 2.10
N ALA A 379 26.19 0.91 2.88
CA ALA A 379 27.55 1.19 3.32
C ALA A 379 28.53 1.35 2.15
N SER A 380 28.39 0.54 1.09
CA SER A 380 29.23 0.62 -0.11
C SER A 380 29.08 1.92 -0.92
N ARG A 381 27.98 2.62 -0.75
CA ARG A 381 27.68 3.91 -1.39
C ARG A 381 27.98 5.11 -0.48
N LEU A 382 28.38 4.89 0.77
CA LEU A 382 28.88 5.96 1.62
C LEU A 382 30.33 6.27 1.29
N LYS A 383 30.68 7.55 1.31
CA LYS A 383 32.09 7.98 1.34
C LYS A 383 32.73 7.54 2.66
N PRO A 384 34.06 7.40 2.74
CA PRO A 384 34.73 7.18 4.00
C PRO A 384 34.33 8.21 5.05
N GLY A 385 33.85 7.75 6.21
CA GLY A 385 33.36 8.61 7.29
C GLY A 385 31.95 9.21 7.07
N GLY A 386 31.24 8.79 6.03
CA GLY A 386 29.84 9.14 5.81
C GLY A 386 28.90 8.52 6.84
N VAL A 387 27.62 8.94 6.81
CA VAL A 387 26.59 8.52 7.76
C VAL A 387 25.35 8.05 7.05
N ALA A 388 24.82 6.90 7.46
CA ALA A 388 23.48 6.46 7.12
C ALA A 388 22.50 6.78 8.26
N CYS A 389 21.27 7.19 7.90
CA CYS A 389 20.19 7.40 8.85
C CYS A 389 18.96 6.61 8.40
N PHE A 390 18.51 5.65 9.21
CA PHE A 390 17.34 4.82 8.93
C PHE A 390 16.18 5.25 9.83
N ASN A 391 15.04 5.52 9.23
CA ASN A 391 13.81 5.68 9.97
C ASN A 391 13.19 4.31 10.25
N VAL A 392 12.80 4.01 11.47
CA VAL A 392 12.14 2.77 11.85
C VAL A 392 10.94 3.08 12.72
N GLY A 393 9.78 2.56 12.31
CA GLY A 393 8.57 2.67 13.11
C GLY A 393 8.69 1.89 14.43
N ARG A 394 8.13 2.47 15.51
CA ARG A 394 7.93 1.79 16.79
C ARG A 394 6.51 2.03 17.27
N TYR A 395 6.02 1.20 18.15
CA TYR A 395 4.73 1.39 18.76
C TYR A 395 4.88 1.56 20.28
N ARG A 396 4.68 2.78 20.80
CA ARG A 396 4.87 3.12 22.21
C ARG A 396 6.26 2.66 22.74
N GLN A 397 6.28 1.69 23.67
CA GLN A 397 7.47 1.11 24.26
C GLN A 397 7.98 -0.15 23.53
N GLU A 398 7.23 -0.64 22.54
CA GLU A 398 7.60 -1.83 21.76
C GLU A 398 8.69 -1.47 20.74
N ARG A 399 9.85 -2.07 20.90
CA ARG A 399 11.06 -1.74 20.14
C ARG A 399 11.57 -2.91 19.29
N ALA A 400 10.88 -4.04 19.24
CA ALA A 400 11.36 -5.27 18.60
C ALA A 400 11.84 -5.05 17.16
N VAL A 401 11.11 -4.26 16.36
CA VAL A 401 11.52 -3.93 14.98
C VAL A 401 12.75 -3.02 14.98
N VAL A 402 12.80 -2.02 15.85
CA VAL A 402 13.94 -1.09 15.98
C VAL A 402 15.20 -1.84 16.37
N GLU A 403 15.08 -2.76 17.33
CA GLU A 403 16.21 -3.57 17.83
C GLU A 403 16.69 -4.55 16.76
N ALA A 404 15.78 -5.23 16.05
CA ALA A 404 16.13 -6.15 14.97
C ALA A 404 16.87 -5.44 13.81
N VAL A 405 16.35 -4.29 13.36
CA VAL A 405 16.99 -3.49 12.31
C VAL A 405 18.32 -2.93 12.81
N GLY A 406 18.36 -2.39 14.02
CA GLY A 406 19.58 -1.83 14.61
C GLY A 406 20.68 -2.87 14.81
N ALA A 407 20.34 -4.08 15.30
CA ALA A 407 21.28 -5.20 15.42
C ALA A 407 21.81 -5.63 14.04
N THR A 408 20.96 -5.59 13.00
CA THR A 408 21.38 -5.85 11.64
C THR A 408 22.39 -4.81 11.15
N LEU A 409 22.11 -3.52 11.35
CA LEU A 409 23.03 -2.44 10.97
C LEU A 409 24.36 -2.55 11.71
N ALA A 410 24.39 -2.97 12.98
CA ALA A 410 25.59 -3.16 13.79
C ALA A 410 26.52 -4.27 13.25
N THR A 411 26.03 -5.16 12.38
CA THR A 411 26.91 -6.14 11.69
C THR A 411 27.69 -5.52 10.53
N VAL A 412 27.32 -4.31 10.08
CA VAL A 412 27.90 -3.65 8.90
C VAL A 412 28.60 -2.36 9.27
N PHE A 413 28.03 -1.58 10.19
CA PHE A 413 28.54 -0.29 10.59
C PHE A 413 29.28 -0.35 11.94
N PRO A 414 30.43 0.33 12.08
CA PRO A 414 31.21 0.34 13.33
C PRO A 414 30.47 0.93 14.54
N GLU A 415 29.56 1.86 14.32
CA GLU A 415 28.69 2.45 15.35
C GLU A 415 27.28 2.61 14.83
N VAL A 416 26.30 2.20 15.65
CA VAL A 416 24.86 2.41 15.42
C VAL A 416 24.25 3.00 16.69
N GLN A 417 23.61 4.15 16.56
CA GLN A 417 22.99 4.88 17.66
C GLN A 417 21.52 5.18 17.33
N ALA A 418 20.65 5.04 18.31
CA ALA A 418 19.22 5.28 18.19
C ALA A 418 18.80 6.58 18.86
N ALA A 419 17.96 7.37 18.20
CA ALA A 419 17.26 8.52 18.77
C ALA A 419 15.74 8.42 18.49
N ASP A 420 14.94 8.54 19.53
CA ASP A 420 13.49 8.55 19.39
C ASP A 420 12.99 9.94 18.96
N ALA A 421 12.14 10.00 17.96
CA ALA A 421 11.48 11.23 17.58
C ALA A 421 10.39 11.60 18.61
N LEU A 422 10.43 12.85 19.12
CA LEU A 422 9.44 13.33 20.08
C LEU A 422 8.05 13.37 19.45
N ASN A 423 7.05 12.91 20.20
CA ASN A 423 5.64 12.90 19.81
C ASN A 423 5.36 12.10 18.53
N HIS A 424 6.26 11.22 18.11
CA HIS A 424 6.12 10.36 16.94
C HIS A 424 6.48 8.91 17.29
N SER A 425 5.86 7.99 16.58
CA SER A 425 6.14 6.55 16.70
C SER A 425 7.30 6.12 15.82
N ASN A 426 8.40 6.90 15.81
CA ASN A 426 9.58 6.66 14.99
C ASN A 426 10.85 6.71 15.85
N THR A 427 11.82 5.88 15.50
CA THR A 427 13.20 5.90 15.99
C THR A 427 14.13 6.06 14.79
N LEU A 428 15.04 7.00 14.86
CA LEU A 428 16.09 7.20 13.86
C LEU A 428 17.33 6.42 14.31
N LEU A 429 17.83 5.53 13.44
CA LEU A 429 19.07 4.81 13.63
C LEU A 429 20.16 5.48 12.81
N PHE A 430 21.11 6.10 13.47
CA PHE A 430 22.29 6.70 12.84
C PHE A 430 23.42 5.68 12.86
N ALA A 431 23.99 5.40 11.69
CA ALA A 431 25.01 4.38 11.49
C ALA A 431 26.22 4.98 10.75
N GLY A 432 27.44 4.72 11.25
CA GLY A 432 28.64 5.25 10.63
C GLY A 432 29.91 4.95 11.43
N ALA A 433 30.93 5.80 11.28
CA ALA A 433 32.18 5.71 12.03
C ALA A 433 31.97 6.14 13.49
N PRO A 434 32.76 5.59 14.45
CA PRO A 434 32.66 5.89 15.88
C PRO A 434 32.70 7.38 16.20
N GLY A 435 31.93 7.81 17.21
CA GLY A 435 31.88 9.19 17.72
C GLY A 435 30.74 10.05 17.14
N LEU A 436 29.63 9.45 16.70
CA LEU A 436 28.47 10.15 16.13
C LEU A 436 27.92 11.24 17.06
N ALA A 437 27.66 10.90 18.34
CA ALA A 437 27.16 11.83 19.34
C ALA A 437 28.11 13.02 19.59
N GLY A 438 29.41 12.75 19.72
CA GLY A 438 30.41 13.77 19.94
C GLY A 438 30.52 14.76 18.77
N ARG A 439 30.49 14.26 17.54
CA ARG A 439 30.49 15.12 16.33
C ARG A 439 29.24 15.99 16.24
N LEU A 440 28.07 15.43 16.52
CA LEU A 440 26.83 16.21 16.54
C LEU A 440 26.90 17.30 17.60
N SER A 441 27.31 16.97 18.84
CA SER A 441 27.47 17.92 19.94
C SER A 441 28.42 19.08 19.58
N ALA A 442 29.59 18.75 19.06
CA ALA A 442 30.61 19.75 18.67
C ALA A 442 30.12 20.68 17.55
N ARG A 443 29.27 20.22 16.65
CA ARG A 443 28.73 20.99 15.48
C ARG A 443 27.38 21.64 15.74
N THR A 444 26.72 21.34 16.84
CA THR A 444 25.43 21.94 17.22
C THR A 444 25.46 23.49 17.14
N PRO A 445 26.49 24.20 17.59
CA PRO A 445 26.52 25.68 17.48
C PRO A 445 26.52 26.20 16.04
N SER A 446 27.03 25.43 15.07
CA SER A 446 27.08 25.81 13.65
C SER A 446 25.80 25.55 12.88
N LEU A 447 24.87 24.77 13.46
CA LEU A 447 23.57 24.52 12.86
C LEU A 447 22.65 25.74 12.94
N PRO A 448 21.66 25.87 12.05
CA PRO A 448 20.61 26.87 12.13
C PRO A 448 19.94 26.86 13.51
N ALA A 449 19.59 28.04 14.04
CA ALA A 449 18.96 28.19 15.36
C ALA A 449 17.76 27.26 15.56
N SER A 450 17.01 27.01 14.49
CA SER A 450 15.84 26.11 14.48
C SER A 450 16.17 24.65 14.81
N LEU A 451 17.41 24.21 14.61
CA LEU A 451 17.84 22.82 14.82
C LEU A 451 18.70 22.64 16.07
N ARG A 452 19.23 23.70 16.67
CA ARG A 452 20.20 23.59 17.79
C ARG A 452 19.62 22.86 18.99
N THR A 453 18.40 23.19 19.40
CA THR A 453 17.74 22.52 20.53
C THR A 453 17.53 21.04 20.26
N LEU A 454 17.07 20.69 19.03
CA LEU A 454 16.92 19.30 18.64
C LEU A 454 18.27 18.58 18.61
N ALA A 455 19.31 19.19 18.03
CA ALA A 455 20.64 18.61 17.92
C ALA A 455 21.27 18.35 19.29
N ALA A 456 21.17 19.31 20.22
CA ALA A 456 21.68 19.14 21.60
C ALA A 456 20.95 18.00 22.33
N ARG A 457 19.63 17.93 22.18
CA ARG A 457 18.83 16.84 22.75
C ARG A 457 19.24 15.49 22.16
N VAL A 458 19.25 15.36 20.83
CA VAL A 458 19.61 14.11 20.15
C VAL A 458 21.01 13.68 20.53
N ALA A 459 22.00 14.58 20.56
CA ALA A 459 23.36 14.24 20.96
C ALA A 459 23.46 13.68 22.41
N GLY A 460 22.60 14.16 23.33
CA GLY A 460 22.51 13.68 24.69
C GLY A 460 21.69 12.40 24.91
N GLU A 461 20.78 12.10 23.98
CA GLU A 461 19.83 10.98 24.09
C GLU A 461 20.20 9.79 23.20
N LEU A 462 21.21 9.90 22.33
CA LEU A 462 21.68 8.79 21.49
C LEU A 462 22.03 7.57 22.35
N LYS A 463 21.45 6.42 22.01
CA LYS A 463 21.63 5.15 22.72
C LYS A 463 22.16 4.07 21.79
N PRO A 464 23.11 3.24 22.23
CA PRO A 464 23.53 2.08 21.46
C PRO A 464 22.38 1.09 21.31
N ILE A 465 22.42 0.31 20.26
CA ILE A 465 21.46 -0.76 20.03
C ILE A 465 21.94 -2.04 20.73
N PRO A 466 21.04 -2.80 21.40
CA PRO A 466 21.37 -4.11 21.93
C PRO A 466 21.83 -5.07 20.82
N ALA A 467 22.73 -5.99 21.14
CA ALA A 467 23.10 -7.08 20.26
C ALA A 467 21.87 -7.98 19.99
N GLY A 468 21.75 -8.47 18.78
CA GLY A 468 20.63 -9.31 18.36
C GLY A 468 20.95 -10.11 17.09
N GLU A 469 20.04 -10.98 16.70
CA GLU A 469 20.15 -11.76 15.46
C GLU A 469 19.93 -10.82 14.25
N PRO A 470 20.86 -10.77 13.27
CA PRO A 470 20.70 -9.92 12.11
C PRO A 470 19.63 -10.46 11.15
N LEU A 471 18.89 -9.55 10.56
CA LEU A 471 17.98 -9.84 9.45
C LEU A 471 18.78 -10.06 8.16
N THR A 472 18.41 -11.07 7.39
CA THR A 472 19.03 -11.40 6.12
C THR A 472 17.97 -11.51 5.02
N ASP A 473 18.36 -11.51 3.75
CA ASP A 473 17.43 -11.70 2.64
C ASP A 473 16.66 -13.03 2.74
N ASP A 474 17.29 -14.03 3.35
CA ASP A 474 16.68 -15.34 3.59
C ASP A 474 15.74 -15.36 4.81
N LYS A 475 15.99 -14.49 5.82
CA LYS A 475 15.23 -14.45 7.07
C LYS A 475 15.06 -13.02 7.59
N ALA A 476 13.97 -12.37 7.26
CA ALA A 476 13.63 -11.03 7.73
C ALA A 476 12.14 -10.93 8.15
N PRO A 477 11.74 -11.47 9.33
CA PRO A 477 10.35 -11.55 9.75
C PRO A 477 9.81 -10.21 10.31
N VAL A 478 10.16 -9.07 9.72
CA VAL A 478 9.77 -7.73 10.22
C VAL A 478 8.26 -7.50 10.17
N GLU A 479 7.57 -8.09 9.20
CA GLU A 479 6.10 -8.00 9.12
C GLU A 479 5.44 -8.73 10.28
N LEU A 480 5.92 -9.94 10.62
CA LEU A 480 5.43 -10.70 11.77
C LEU A 480 5.69 -9.98 13.10
N LEU A 481 6.85 -9.34 13.23
CA LEU A 481 7.17 -8.52 14.41
C LEU A 481 6.20 -7.33 14.52
N THR A 482 5.90 -6.68 13.40
CA THR A 482 4.95 -5.58 13.34
C THR A 482 3.53 -6.04 13.67
N ASP A 483 3.08 -7.16 13.10
CA ASP A 483 1.76 -7.75 13.37
C ASP A 483 1.58 -8.12 14.85
N ALA A 484 2.61 -8.71 15.46
CA ALA A 484 2.60 -9.04 16.89
C ALA A 484 2.47 -7.78 17.76
N ILE A 485 3.12 -6.67 17.38
CA ILE A 485 3.00 -5.38 18.06
C ILE A 485 1.59 -4.82 17.91
N LEU A 486 1.02 -4.84 16.70
CA LEU A 486 -0.32 -4.33 16.43
C LEU A 486 -1.41 -5.13 17.16
N LEU A 487 -1.29 -6.47 17.19
CA LEU A 487 -2.23 -7.34 17.93
C LEU A 487 -2.21 -7.06 19.43
N ARG A 488 -1.03 -6.88 20.03
CA ARG A 488 -0.91 -6.49 21.44
C ARG A 488 -1.51 -5.10 21.70
N ALA A 489 -1.35 -4.18 20.77
CA ALA A 489 -1.92 -2.85 20.85
C ALA A 489 -3.46 -2.86 20.83
N LEU A 490 -4.05 -3.67 19.96
CA LEU A 490 -5.51 -3.84 19.86
C LEU A 490 -6.10 -4.51 21.11
N SER A 491 -5.35 -5.39 21.78
CA SER A 491 -5.76 -6.05 23.03
C SER A 491 -5.53 -5.19 24.27
N SER A 492 -4.86 -4.05 24.16
CA SER A 492 -4.61 -3.12 25.26
C SER A 492 -5.82 -2.24 25.54
N PRO A 493 -6.22 -1.99 26.82
CA PRO A 493 -7.35 -1.12 27.19
C PRO A 493 -7.21 0.33 26.70
N LYS A 494 -6.01 0.75 26.28
CA LYS A 494 -5.72 2.11 25.80
C LYS A 494 -5.79 2.26 24.26
N GLY A 495 -6.14 1.20 23.52
CA GLY A 495 -6.30 1.24 22.05
C GLY A 495 -5.05 1.63 21.26
N LEU A 496 -5.20 1.80 19.94
CA LEU A 496 -4.23 2.44 19.06
C LEU A 496 -4.12 3.94 19.35
N PRO A 497 -2.96 4.60 19.16
CA PRO A 497 -2.76 6.03 19.46
C PRO A 497 -3.61 6.95 18.63
#